data_98e68be8ba3c277e5f7f50489092b650
#
_entry.id   98e68be8ba3c277e5f7f50489092b650
#
_cell.length_a   1.000
_cell.length_b   1.000
_cell.length_c   1.000
_cell.angle_alpha   90.00
_cell.angle_beta   90.00
_cell.angle_gamma   90.00
#
_symmetry.space_group_name_H-M   'P 1'
#
loop_
_entity.id
_entity.type
_entity.pdbx_description
1 polymer ?
#
loop_
_entity_poly.entity_id
_entity_poly.type
_entity_poly.pdbx_seq_one_letter_code
_entity_poly.pdbx_strand_id
1 'polypeptide(L)' 'MKLKYFDDTDTLYIELRPAAVSETRELDESTTLELDQEGSVCAITFEHASTRSDLRKLTVEGLAA' A
#
# COMPACT_ATOMS: atom_id res chain seq x y z
N MET A 1 9.37 -3.59 -4.62
CA MET A 1 8.07 -3.51 -3.95
C MET A 1 8.18 -4.05 -2.53
N LYS A 2 7.56 -3.37 -1.59
CA LYS A 2 7.63 -3.76 -0.18
C LYS A 2 6.22 -3.79 0.39
N LEU A 3 5.87 -4.88 1.09
CA LEU A 3 4.62 -4.98 1.85
C LEU A 3 4.95 -4.97 3.33
N LYS A 4 4.25 -4.14 4.10
CA LYS A 4 4.34 -4.11 5.55
C LYS A 4 2.95 -4.17 6.16
N TYR A 5 2.80 -5.02 7.16
CA TYR A 5 1.54 -5.08 7.89
C TYR A 5 1.80 -4.69 9.34
N PHE A 6 1.01 -3.75 9.83
CA PHE A 6 1.05 -3.27 11.21
C PHE A 6 -0.15 -3.85 11.94
N ASP A 7 0.07 -4.88 12.73
CA ASP A 7 -1.03 -5.61 13.37
C ASP A 7 -1.72 -4.82 14.48
N ASP A 8 -1.02 -3.90 15.12
CA ASP A 8 -1.59 -3.06 16.17
C ASP A 8 -2.65 -2.08 15.63
N THR A 9 -2.52 -1.65 14.40
CA THR A 9 -3.47 -0.73 13.76
C THR A 9 -4.25 -1.38 12.63
N ASP A 10 -4.00 -2.66 12.34
CA ASP A 10 -4.60 -3.38 11.22
C ASP A 10 -4.41 -2.65 9.90
N THR A 11 -3.19 -2.18 9.66
CA THR A 11 -2.86 -1.38 8.49
C THR A 11 -1.90 -2.14 7.58
N LEU A 12 -2.25 -2.25 6.31
CA LEU A 12 -1.38 -2.79 5.28
C LEU A 12 -0.80 -1.65 4.45
N TYR A 13 0.52 -1.60 4.36
CA TYR A 13 1.24 -0.60 3.60
C TYR A 13 1.97 -1.27 2.44
N ILE A 14 1.74 -0.78 1.23
CA ILE A 14 2.41 -1.30 0.04
C ILE A 14 3.22 -0.18 -0.59
N GLU A 15 4.55 -0.33 -0.57
CA GLU A 15 5.45 0.59 -1.25
C GLU A 15 5.75 0.01 -2.63
N LEU A 16 5.30 0.67 -3.67
CA LEU A 16 5.53 0.20 -5.04
C LEU A 16 6.98 0.41 -5.46
N ARG A 17 7.57 1.53 -5.04
CA ARG A 17 8.96 1.87 -5.27
C ARG A 17 9.39 2.93 -4.27
N PRO A 18 10.69 2.99 -3.92
CA PRO A 18 11.15 4.07 -3.05
C PRO A 18 11.09 5.40 -3.81
N ALA A 19 10.48 6.40 -3.20
CA ALA A 19 10.38 7.73 -3.77
C ALA A 19 10.06 8.72 -2.65
N ALA A 20 10.45 9.98 -2.85
CA ALA A 20 10.05 11.04 -1.93
C ALA A 20 8.57 11.36 -2.15
N VAL A 21 7.82 11.34 -1.07
CA VAL A 21 6.38 11.64 -1.12
C VAL A 21 6.19 13.14 -1.22
N SER A 22 5.50 13.57 -2.25
CA SER A 22 5.17 14.98 -2.47
C SER A 22 3.74 15.31 -2.07
N GLU A 23 2.83 14.35 -2.19
CA GLU A 23 1.42 14.55 -1.90
C GLU A 23 0.83 13.26 -1.33
N THR A 24 -0.09 13.42 -0.39
CA THR A 24 -0.89 12.33 0.14
C THR A 24 -2.34 12.59 -0.24
N ARG A 25 -3.00 11.59 -0.81
CA ARG A 25 -4.37 11.74 -1.29
C ARG A 25 -5.25 10.61 -0.76
N GLU A 26 -6.36 10.95 -0.16
CA GLU A 26 -7.33 9.95 0.27
C GLU A 26 -8.17 9.49 -0.91
N LEU A 27 -8.17 8.17 -1.15
CA LEU A 27 -9.02 7.57 -2.17
C LEU A 27 -10.42 7.31 -1.60
N ASP A 28 -10.45 6.82 -0.37
CA ASP A 28 -11.66 6.70 0.44
C ASP A 28 -11.24 6.83 1.90
N GLU A 29 -12.18 6.69 2.84
CA GLU A 29 -11.89 6.91 4.26
C GLU A 29 -10.90 5.90 4.86
N SER A 30 -10.62 4.81 4.16
CA SER A 30 -9.73 3.76 4.63
C SER A 30 -8.60 3.44 3.66
N THR A 31 -8.41 4.23 2.62
CA THR A 31 -7.37 4.01 1.62
C THR A 31 -6.70 5.34 1.27
N THR A 32 -5.37 5.36 1.41
CA THR A 32 -4.58 6.56 1.16
C THR A 32 -3.50 6.27 0.12
N LEU A 33 -3.36 7.17 -0.84
CA LEU A 33 -2.32 7.10 -1.85
C LEU A 33 -1.21 8.09 -1.52
N GLU A 34 0.03 7.68 -1.72
CA GLU A 34 1.19 8.58 -1.66
C GLU A 34 1.72 8.79 -3.06
N LEU A 35 1.86 10.05 -3.46
CA LEU A 35 2.26 10.44 -4.80
C LEU A 35 3.62 11.13 -4.75
N ASP A 36 4.41 10.91 -5.78
CA ASP A 36 5.70 11.61 -5.94
C ASP A 36 5.49 12.98 -6.60
N GLN A 37 6.60 13.66 -6.91
CA GLN A 37 6.56 14.99 -7.51
C GLN A 37 5.92 15.00 -8.90
N GLU A 38 5.93 13.87 -9.57
CA GLU A 38 5.37 13.75 -10.91
C GLU A 38 3.89 13.36 -10.89
N GLY A 39 3.32 13.20 -9.69
CA GLY A 39 1.93 12.79 -9.55
C GLY A 39 1.70 11.30 -9.71
N SER A 40 2.77 10.49 -9.69
CA SER A 40 2.65 9.04 -9.79
C SER A 40 2.52 8.42 -8.41
N VAL A 41 1.68 7.40 -8.29
CA VAL A 41 1.50 6.68 -7.03
C VAL A 41 2.75 5.88 -6.73
N CYS A 42 3.34 6.09 -5.55
CA CYS A 42 4.50 5.33 -5.11
C CYS A 42 4.22 4.42 -3.93
N ALA A 43 3.15 4.67 -3.18
CA ALA A 43 2.75 3.79 -2.08
C ALA A 43 1.26 3.89 -1.82
N ILE A 44 0.71 2.85 -1.19
CA ILE A 44 -0.72 2.77 -0.86
C ILE A 44 -0.85 2.26 0.56
N THR A 45 -1.71 2.89 1.35
CA THR A 45 -2.02 2.46 2.72
C THR A 45 -3.48 2.03 2.78
N PHE A 46 -3.69 0.82 3.30
CA PHE A 46 -5.03 0.27 3.51
C PHE A 46 -5.27 0.11 5.01
N GLU A 47 -6.25 0.84 5.55
CA GLU A 47 -6.69 0.64 6.92
C GLU A 47 -7.76 -0.46 6.97
N HIS A 48 -7.92 -1.09 8.12
CA HIS A 48 -8.83 -2.23 8.33
C HIS A 48 -8.53 -3.37 7.36
N ALA A 49 -7.25 -3.63 7.16
CA ALA A 49 -6.79 -4.52 6.11
C ALA A 49 -7.27 -5.97 6.30
N SER A 50 -7.41 -6.44 7.55
CA SER A 50 -7.85 -7.81 7.81
C SER A 50 -9.28 -8.07 7.37
N THR A 51 -10.12 -7.03 7.29
CA THR A 51 -11.50 -7.16 6.83
C THR A 51 -11.64 -6.96 5.33
N ARG A 52 -10.58 -6.49 4.67
CA ARG A 52 -10.59 -6.11 3.25
C ARG A 52 -9.77 -7.05 2.38
N SER A 53 -8.92 -7.87 2.99
CA SER A 53 -8.02 -8.74 2.26
C SER A 53 -7.69 -9.98 3.06
N ASP A 54 -7.21 -11.02 2.38
CA ASP A 54 -6.74 -12.24 3.03
C ASP A 54 -5.26 -12.06 3.34
N LEU A 55 -4.97 -11.52 4.51
CA LEU A 55 -3.60 -11.23 4.95
C LEU A 55 -2.79 -12.49 5.26
N ARG A 56 -3.45 -13.63 5.41
CA ARG A 56 -2.75 -14.89 5.73
C ARG A 56 -2.22 -15.58 4.49
N LYS A 57 -2.64 -15.13 3.33
CA LYS A 57 -2.32 -15.80 2.09
C LYS A 57 -1.91 -14.80 1.03
N LEU A 58 -0.62 -14.72 0.78
CA LEU A 58 -0.06 -13.90 -0.29
C LEU A 58 0.36 -14.82 -1.43
N THR A 59 -0.19 -14.58 -2.61
CA THR A 59 0.21 -15.29 -3.81
C THR A 59 0.80 -14.29 -4.80
N VAL A 60 1.99 -14.59 -5.31
CA VAL A 60 2.64 -13.76 -6.33
C VAL A 60 2.78 -14.60 -7.60
N GLU A 61 2.14 -14.14 -8.67
CA GLU A 61 2.14 -14.84 -9.95
C GLU A 61 2.68 -13.93 -11.04
N GLY A 62 3.14 -14.52 -12.14
CA GLY A 62 3.58 -13.77 -13.30
C GLY A 62 4.92 -13.07 -13.15
N LEU A 63 5.68 -13.37 -12.10
CA LEU A 63 7.02 -12.85 -11.94
C LEU A 63 7.96 -13.59 -12.87
N ALA A 64 8.35 -12.94 -13.94
CA ALA A 64 9.37 -13.47 -14.83
C ALA A 64 10.73 -13.28 -14.18
N ALA A 65 11.46 -14.37 -14.08
CA ALA A 65 12.83 -14.31 -13.57
C ALA A 65 13.79 -13.81 -14.64
#